data_f1a1e77b96e4a54f280a2af726278372
#
_entry.id   f1a1e77b96e4a54f280a2af726278372
#
_cell.length_a   1.000
_cell.length_b   1.000
_cell.length_c   1.000
_cell.angle_alpha   90.00
_cell.angle_beta   90.00
_cell.angle_gamma   90.00
#
_symmetry.space_group_name_H-M   'P 1'
#
loop_
_entity.id
_entity.type
_entity.pdbx_description
1 polymer ?
#
loop_
_entity_poly.entity_id
_entity_poly.type
_entity_poly.pdbx_seq_one_letter_code
_entity_poly.pdbx_strand_id
1 'polypeptide(L)'
;HNLGFPTTYYDSKIITFFFDLAGIIKMMFTIKSNDVIVLQYPVKKYFSFICKYAHLHNAKVIALIHDLGSMRRKKLTIEKEISRLMHADHVIASNETMASWLKDHGYSKSLGSLGLFDYRSISTAKEHVSEDNHYSLVYAGALAIRKNAFLLKMQDMIKGYKLNIYGNRNGLSGLEDSDSIHVHDFMKSE
;
A
#
# COMPACT_ATOMS: atom_id res chain seq x y z
N HIS A 1 -2.28 13.97 15.90
CA HIS A 1 -0.89 13.61 16.17
C HIS A 1 -0.49 12.40 15.33
N ASN A 2 0.58 12.53 14.56
CA ASN A 2 1.17 11.40 13.89
C ASN A 2 2.04 10.64 14.91
N LEU A 3 1.59 9.48 15.35
CA LEU A 3 2.34 8.59 16.24
C LEU A 3 3.43 7.82 15.51
N GLY A 4 3.67 8.16 14.24
CA GLY A 4 4.57 7.60 13.25
C GLY A 4 5.55 6.55 13.75
N PHE A 5 5.32 5.32 13.32
CA PHE A 5 6.43 4.38 13.18
C PHE A 5 7.41 4.96 12.14
N PRO A 6 8.72 4.89 12.34
CA PRO A 6 9.66 5.43 11.39
C PRO A 6 9.41 4.84 10.00
N THR A 7 9.26 5.71 9.02
CA THR A 7 9.11 5.33 7.61
C THR A 7 10.41 4.82 7.00
N THR A 8 11.53 5.03 7.68
CA THR A 8 12.86 4.55 7.28
C THR A 8 13.05 3.11 7.76
N TYR A 9 13.13 2.19 6.81
CA TYR A 9 13.59 0.84 7.09
C TYR A 9 15.11 0.88 7.25
N TYR A 10 15.58 0.56 8.44
CA TYR A 10 17.01 0.32 8.65
C TYR A 10 17.37 -1.08 8.16
N ASP A 11 18.56 -1.24 7.58
CA ASP A 11 19.06 -2.55 7.14
C ASP A 11 19.22 -3.54 8.30
N SER A 12 19.41 -3.03 9.51
CA SER A 12 19.49 -3.84 10.73
C SER A 12 18.11 -4.11 11.34
N LYS A 13 17.74 -5.39 11.47
CA LYS A 13 16.51 -5.83 12.14
C LYS A 13 16.48 -5.44 13.64
N ILE A 14 17.65 -5.35 14.27
CA ILE A 14 17.78 -4.98 15.69
C ILE A 14 17.43 -3.51 15.86
N ILE A 15 17.97 -2.65 15.02
CA ILE A 15 17.69 -1.21 15.06
C ILE A 15 16.19 -0.97 14.80
N THR A 16 15.62 -1.62 13.80
CA THR A 16 14.18 -1.54 13.49
C THR A 16 13.33 -1.97 14.70
N PHE A 17 13.74 -3.03 15.43
CA PHE A 17 13.03 -3.49 16.61
C PHE A 17 13.00 -2.44 17.72
N PHE A 18 14.13 -1.77 18.00
CA PHE A 18 14.19 -0.73 19.03
C PHE A 18 13.36 0.51 18.65
N PHE A 19 13.35 0.90 17.38
CA PHE A 19 12.49 2.00 16.92
C PHE A 19 11.01 1.64 17.00
N ASP A 20 10.62 0.42 16.62
CA ASP A 20 9.25 -0.06 16.77
C ASP A 20 8.83 -0.04 18.25
N LEU A 21 9.71 -0.51 19.16
CA LEU A 21 9.46 -0.52 20.60
C LEU A 21 9.30 0.90 21.14
N ALA A 22 10.19 1.82 20.78
CA ALA A 22 10.11 3.22 21.19
C ALA A 22 8.81 3.88 20.69
N GLY A 23 8.38 3.57 19.45
CA GLY A 23 7.11 4.02 18.89
C GLY A 23 5.90 3.51 19.69
N ILE A 24 5.91 2.24 20.09
CA ILE A 24 4.86 1.66 20.94
C ILE A 24 4.82 2.32 22.32
N ILE A 25 5.98 2.48 22.96
CA ILE A 25 6.07 3.13 24.26
C ILE A 25 5.52 4.56 24.17
N LYS A 26 5.94 5.33 23.16
CA LYS A 26 5.42 6.68 22.92
C LYS A 26 3.90 6.66 22.74
N MET A 27 3.37 5.73 21.96
CA MET A 27 1.92 5.56 21.77
C MET A 27 1.22 5.31 23.10
N MET A 28 1.75 4.43 23.95
CA MET A 28 1.16 4.13 25.28
C MET A 28 0.99 5.36 26.16
N PHE A 29 1.93 6.30 26.12
CA PHE A 29 1.83 7.55 26.89
C PHE A 29 1.00 8.65 26.21
N THR A 30 0.61 8.45 24.96
CA THR A 30 -0.05 9.49 24.18
C THR A 30 -1.55 9.24 24.05
N ILE A 31 -2.00 7.99 24.10
CA ILE A 31 -3.42 7.61 23.96
C ILE A 31 -4.20 8.10 25.17
N LYS A 32 -5.27 8.83 24.90
CA LYS A 32 -6.21 9.34 25.89
C LYS A 32 -7.59 8.71 25.73
N SER A 33 -8.40 8.84 26.77
CA SER A 33 -9.80 8.43 26.70
C SER A 33 -10.55 9.21 25.61
N ASN A 34 -11.41 8.49 24.88
CA ASN A 34 -12.19 8.98 23.73
C ASN A 34 -11.37 9.33 22.47
N ASP A 35 -10.08 8.99 22.42
CA ASP A 35 -9.32 9.12 21.18
C ASP A 35 -9.84 8.16 20.10
N VAL A 36 -9.66 8.57 18.84
CA VAL A 36 -9.85 7.71 17.67
C VAL A 36 -8.51 7.48 17.02
N ILE A 37 -8.09 6.22 17.00
CA ILE A 37 -6.79 5.82 16.47
C ILE A 37 -6.99 5.22 15.08
N VAL A 38 -6.37 5.81 14.06
CA VAL A 38 -6.36 5.26 12.70
C VAL A 38 -5.08 4.47 12.49
N LEU A 39 -5.19 3.17 12.29
CA LEU A 39 -4.08 2.27 12.01
C LEU A 39 -4.06 1.89 10.53
N GLN A 40 -2.97 2.19 9.86
CA GLN A 40 -2.74 1.70 8.50
C GLN A 40 -2.39 0.20 8.55
N TYR A 41 -3.26 -0.64 7.99
CA TYR A 41 -3.03 -2.08 7.95
C TYR A 41 -2.33 -2.50 6.65
N PRO A 42 -1.32 -3.39 6.70
CA PRO A 42 -1.00 -4.31 7.78
C PRO A 42 0.07 -3.82 8.78
N VAL A 43 -0.28 -3.71 10.05
CA VAL A 43 0.66 -3.59 11.18
C VAL A 43 0.86 -4.98 11.79
N LYS A 44 1.84 -5.72 11.30
CA LYS A 44 1.92 -7.18 11.47
C LYS A 44 2.01 -7.68 12.91
N LYS A 45 2.89 -7.09 13.72
CA LYS A 45 3.19 -7.64 15.07
C LYS A 45 2.32 -7.05 16.16
N TYR A 46 1.99 -5.80 16.04
CA TYR A 46 1.46 -5.02 17.16
C TYR A 46 -0.02 -4.66 17.03
N PHE A 47 -0.66 -5.01 15.92
CA PHE A 47 -2.03 -4.62 15.63
C PHE A 47 -3.00 -4.97 16.78
N SER A 48 -3.07 -6.24 17.15
CA SER A 48 -3.97 -6.69 18.22
C SER A 48 -3.60 -6.10 19.58
N PHE A 49 -2.31 -5.90 19.85
CA PHE A 49 -1.84 -5.22 21.06
C PHE A 49 -2.31 -3.77 21.11
N ILE A 50 -2.11 -3.03 20.02
CA ILE A 50 -2.53 -1.62 19.92
C ILE A 50 -4.05 -1.49 20.12
N CYS A 51 -4.84 -2.36 19.47
CA CYS A 51 -6.30 -2.36 19.64
C CYS A 51 -6.69 -2.61 21.10
N LYS A 52 -6.14 -3.64 21.73
CA LYS A 52 -6.44 -3.96 23.14
C LYS A 52 -6.04 -2.83 24.08
N TYR A 53 -4.86 -2.24 23.87
CA TYR A 53 -4.39 -1.14 24.69
C TYR A 53 -5.28 0.11 24.53
N ALA A 54 -5.67 0.44 23.29
CA ALA A 54 -6.60 1.51 23.02
C ALA A 54 -7.94 1.33 23.76
N HIS A 55 -8.50 0.12 23.73
CA HIS A 55 -9.75 -0.20 24.41
C HIS A 55 -9.62 -0.08 25.93
N LEU A 56 -8.47 -0.43 26.53
CA LEU A 56 -8.22 -0.22 27.97
C LEU A 56 -8.29 1.27 28.35
N HIS A 57 -7.97 2.16 27.42
CA HIS A 57 -8.06 3.61 27.58
C HIS A 57 -9.38 4.20 27.07
N ASN A 58 -10.39 3.37 26.78
CA ASN A 58 -11.67 3.80 26.23
C ASN A 58 -11.52 4.59 24.90
N ALA A 59 -10.49 4.27 24.12
CA ALA A 59 -10.24 4.80 22.78
C ALA A 59 -10.75 3.82 21.71
N LYS A 60 -11.13 4.34 20.53
CA LYS A 60 -11.61 3.54 19.40
C LYS A 60 -10.50 3.36 18.36
N VAL A 61 -10.55 2.24 17.64
CA VAL A 61 -9.58 1.91 16.60
C VAL A 61 -10.26 1.71 15.27
N ILE A 62 -9.79 2.45 14.27
CA ILE A 62 -10.16 2.31 12.87
C ILE A 62 -8.97 1.70 12.12
N ALA A 63 -9.17 0.55 11.48
CA ALA A 63 -8.17 -0.06 10.63
C ALA A 63 -8.37 0.35 9.16
N LEU A 64 -7.42 1.07 8.59
CA LEU A 64 -7.41 1.44 7.18
C LEU A 64 -6.58 0.40 6.41
N ILE A 65 -7.23 -0.39 5.58
CA ILE A 65 -6.58 -1.50 4.86
C ILE A 65 -5.99 -1.01 3.54
N HIS A 66 -4.67 -1.17 3.40
CA HIS A 66 -3.99 -1.01 2.11
C HIS A 66 -3.80 -2.35 1.41
N ASP A 67 -3.63 -3.45 2.19
CA ASP A 67 -3.29 -4.75 1.64
C ASP A 67 -3.65 -5.86 2.65
N LEU A 68 -4.11 -6.99 2.13
CA LEU A 68 -4.41 -8.18 2.92
C LEU A 68 -3.26 -9.18 2.80
N GLY A 69 -2.66 -9.52 3.93
CA GLY A 69 -1.49 -10.39 3.98
C GLY A 69 -1.78 -11.83 3.55
N SER A 70 -3.01 -12.31 3.76
CA SER A 70 -3.50 -13.61 3.30
C SER A 70 -3.55 -13.70 1.77
N MET A 71 -3.99 -12.62 1.10
CA MET A 71 -4.08 -12.58 -0.36
C MET A 71 -2.72 -12.37 -1.02
N ARG A 72 -1.96 -11.36 -0.57
CA ARG A 72 -0.74 -10.93 -1.25
C ARG A 72 0.46 -11.85 -1.02
N ARG A 73 0.65 -12.32 0.19
CA ARG A 73 1.88 -13.03 0.58
C ARG A 73 1.65 -14.46 1.06
N LYS A 74 0.40 -14.87 1.24
CA LYS A 74 -0.01 -16.18 1.79
C LYS A 74 0.72 -16.58 3.08
N LYS A 75 1.21 -15.57 3.85
CA LYS A 75 1.93 -15.78 5.12
C LYS A 75 1.01 -15.83 6.33
N LEU A 76 -0.25 -15.52 6.12
CA LEU A 76 -1.30 -15.52 7.11
C LEU A 76 -2.50 -16.24 6.51
N THR A 77 -3.19 -17.07 7.29
CA THR A 77 -4.45 -17.65 6.82
C THR A 77 -5.55 -16.61 6.87
N ILE A 78 -6.61 -16.81 6.09
CA ILE A 78 -7.75 -15.88 6.00
C ILE A 78 -8.39 -15.73 7.38
N GLU A 79 -8.63 -16.83 8.07
CA GLU A 79 -9.26 -16.85 9.40
C GLU A 79 -8.45 -16.05 10.43
N LYS A 80 -7.12 -16.19 10.41
CA LYS A 80 -6.23 -15.43 11.29
C LYS A 80 -6.24 -13.94 10.95
N GLU A 81 -6.36 -13.58 9.68
CA GLU A 81 -6.43 -12.18 9.26
C GLU A 81 -7.76 -11.56 9.68
N ILE A 82 -8.88 -12.23 9.42
CA ILE A 82 -10.21 -11.80 9.87
C ILE A 82 -10.25 -11.67 11.39
N SER A 83 -9.81 -12.70 12.13
CA SER A 83 -9.73 -12.66 13.59
C SER A 83 -8.90 -11.47 14.11
N ARG A 84 -7.82 -11.14 13.42
CA ARG A 84 -7.00 -9.96 13.74
C ARG A 84 -7.76 -8.66 13.52
N LEU A 85 -8.41 -8.50 12.36
CA LEU A 85 -9.19 -7.30 12.03
C LEU A 85 -10.38 -7.11 12.95
N MET A 86 -10.94 -8.18 13.49
CA MET A 86 -12.00 -8.14 14.51
C MET A 86 -11.60 -7.45 15.82
N HIS A 87 -10.33 -7.18 16.06
CA HIS A 87 -9.91 -6.35 17.20
C HIS A 87 -10.15 -4.85 16.99
N ALA A 88 -10.24 -4.38 15.75
CA ALA A 88 -10.63 -2.99 15.48
C ALA A 88 -12.12 -2.77 15.68
N ASP A 89 -12.53 -1.52 15.95
CA ASP A 89 -13.95 -1.15 16.07
C ASP A 89 -14.56 -0.93 14.70
N HIS A 90 -13.76 -0.41 13.76
CA HIS A 90 -14.18 -0.16 12.39
C HIS A 90 -13.05 -0.51 11.42
N VAL A 91 -13.42 -1.04 10.27
CA VAL A 91 -12.47 -1.30 9.17
C VAL A 91 -12.87 -0.47 7.95
N ILE A 92 -11.89 0.14 7.33
CA ILE A 92 -12.05 0.82 6.05
C ILE A 92 -11.25 0.04 5.01
N ALA A 93 -11.95 -0.62 4.10
CA ALA A 93 -11.36 -1.30 2.95
C ALA A 93 -10.94 -0.31 1.86
N SER A 94 -9.98 -0.68 1.02
CA SER A 94 -9.55 0.19 -0.08
C SER A 94 -10.61 0.34 -1.18
N ASN A 95 -11.49 -0.65 -1.34
CA ASN A 95 -12.57 -0.62 -2.32
C ASN A 95 -13.71 -1.59 -1.94
N GLU A 96 -14.84 -1.50 -2.66
CA GLU A 96 -16.01 -2.32 -2.42
C GLU A 96 -15.77 -3.82 -2.59
N THR A 97 -14.93 -4.23 -3.55
CA THR A 97 -14.57 -5.64 -3.76
C THR A 97 -13.88 -6.22 -2.52
N MET A 98 -12.96 -5.47 -1.93
CA MET A 98 -12.30 -5.88 -0.68
C MET A 98 -13.29 -5.90 0.49
N ALA A 99 -14.19 -4.93 0.57
CA ALA A 99 -15.21 -4.89 1.62
C ALA A 99 -16.15 -6.10 1.53
N SER A 100 -16.65 -6.43 0.34
CA SER A 100 -17.46 -7.63 0.11
C SER A 100 -16.71 -8.90 0.47
N TRP A 101 -15.46 -9.02 0.02
CA TRP A 101 -14.60 -10.17 0.34
C TRP A 101 -14.43 -10.36 1.86
N LEU A 102 -14.23 -9.28 2.62
CA LEU A 102 -14.12 -9.36 4.09
C LEU A 102 -15.40 -9.90 4.72
N LYS A 103 -16.57 -9.44 4.27
CA LYS A 103 -17.89 -9.95 4.74
C LYS A 103 -18.06 -11.42 4.43
N ASP A 104 -17.76 -11.84 3.20
CA ASP A 104 -17.89 -13.22 2.74
C ASP A 104 -17.00 -14.19 3.53
N HIS A 105 -15.88 -13.68 4.10
CA HIS A 105 -14.97 -14.45 4.93
C HIS A 105 -15.18 -14.26 6.44
N GLY A 106 -16.34 -13.73 6.85
CA GLY A 106 -16.78 -13.71 8.24
C GLY A 106 -16.43 -12.45 9.03
N TYR A 107 -16.03 -11.36 8.38
CA TYR A 107 -15.91 -10.08 9.07
C TYR A 107 -17.30 -9.51 9.36
N SER A 108 -17.65 -9.38 10.64
CA SER A 108 -19.02 -9.05 11.09
C SER A 108 -19.15 -7.68 11.78
N LYS A 109 -18.07 -6.94 11.92
CA LYS A 109 -18.09 -5.60 12.52
C LYS A 109 -18.32 -4.48 11.49
N SER A 110 -18.31 -3.25 11.97
CA SER A 110 -18.48 -2.05 11.15
C SER A 110 -17.42 -1.96 10.06
N LEU A 111 -17.85 -1.80 8.81
CA LEU A 111 -17.02 -1.85 7.63
C LEU A 111 -17.47 -0.78 6.63
N GLY A 112 -16.50 -0.01 6.15
CA GLY A 112 -16.66 0.95 5.05
C GLY A 112 -15.64 0.70 3.94
N SER A 113 -15.78 1.42 2.84
CA SER A 113 -14.81 1.44 1.75
C SER A 113 -14.47 2.87 1.33
N LEU A 114 -13.25 3.08 0.83
CA LEU A 114 -12.79 4.38 0.34
C LEU A 114 -13.13 4.61 -1.13
N GLY A 115 -13.20 3.55 -1.93
CA GLY A 115 -13.23 3.63 -3.37
C GLY A 115 -11.84 3.85 -3.95
N LEU A 116 -11.51 5.05 -4.39
CA LEU A 116 -10.17 5.40 -4.86
C LEU A 116 -9.37 6.09 -3.75
N PHE A 117 -8.10 5.70 -3.61
CA PHE A 117 -7.15 6.49 -2.82
C PHE A 117 -6.77 7.72 -3.61
N ASP A 118 -7.05 8.88 -3.04
CA ASP A 118 -6.66 10.15 -3.63
C ASP A 118 -5.36 10.65 -2.98
N TYR A 119 -4.37 10.93 -3.83
CA TYR A 119 -3.11 11.54 -3.41
C TYR A 119 -3.17 13.03 -3.72
N ARG A 120 -3.09 13.86 -2.68
CA ARG A 120 -3.02 15.31 -2.88
C ARG A 120 -1.71 15.66 -3.55
N SER A 121 -1.80 16.20 -4.77
CA SER A 121 -0.66 16.82 -5.45
C SER A 121 -0.52 18.26 -4.97
N ILE A 122 0.72 18.67 -4.69
CA ILE A 122 1.05 20.07 -4.35
C ILE A 122 1.15 20.91 -5.64
N SER A 123 1.44 20.26 -6.76
CA SER A 123 1.50 20.90 -8.07
C SER A 123 0.19 20.71 -8.82
N THR A 124 -0.32 21.80 -9.42
CA THR A 124 -1.35 21.70 -10.45
C THR A 124 -0.80 20.97 -11.66
N ALA A 125 -1.48 19.90 -12.08
CA ALA A 125 -1.15 19.22 -13.31
C ALA A 125 -1.21 20.24 -14.45
N LYS A 126 -0.10 20.43 -15.17
CA LYS A 126 -0.14 21.16 -16.44
C LYS A 126 -0.83 20.24 -17.44
N GLU A 127 -1.94 20.68 -18.01
CA GLU A 127 -2.50 20.00 -19.17
C GLU A 127 -1.45 20.04 -20.29
N HIS A 128 -0.82 18.90 -20.53
CA HIS A 128 -0.07 18.67 -21.74
C HIS A 128 -1.09 18.19 -22.80
N VAL A 129 -1.60 19.14 -23.56
CA VAL A 129 -2.24 18.82 -24.83
C VAL A 129 -1.10 18.43 -25.78
N SER A 130 -0.93 17.14 -26.02
CA SER A 130 0.00 16.71 -27.07
C SER A 130 -0.67 17.07 -28.42
N GLU A 131 -0.02 17.90 -29.20
CA GLU A 131 -0.45 18.24 -30.57
C GLU A 131 -0.35 17.03 -31.51
N ASP A 132 0.35 15.98 -31.11
CA ASP A 132 0.47 14.72 -31.85
C ASP A 132 -0.65 13.75 -31.45
N ASN A 133 -1.43 13.32 -32.44
CA ASN A 133 -2.47 12.29 -32.32
C ASN A 133 -1.95 10.87 -31.96
N HIS A 134 -0.77 10.77 -31.37
CA HIS A 134 -0.18 9.51 -30.91
C HIS A 134 -0.44 9.29 -29.43
N TYR A 135 -1.22 8.26 -29.11
CA TYR A 135 -1.40 7.83 -27.73
C TYR A 135 -0.08 7.32 -27.14
N SER A 136 0.34 7.94 -26.04
CA SER A 136 1.48 7.49 -25.26
C SER A 136 1.00 6.63 -24.09
N LEU A 137 1.51 5.41 -24.01
CA LEU A 137 1.26 4.51 -22.89
C LEU A 137 2.34 4.72 -21.83
N VAL A 138 1.97 4.66 -20.56
CA VAL A 138 2.91 4.80 -19.44
C VAL A 138 2.77 3.59 -18.52
N TYR A 139 3.89 2.98 -18.19
CA TYR A 139 4.02 2.02 -17.11
C TYR A 139 4.96 2.59 -16.04
N ALA A 140 4.49 2.69 -14.81
CA ALA A 140 5.30 3.12 -13.67
C ALA A 140 5.23 2.06 -12.55
N GLY A 141 6.38 1.51 -12.15
CA GLY A 141 6.39 0.51 -11.09
C GLY A 141 7.65 -0.34 -11.00
N ALA A 142 7.62 -1.32 -10.12
CA ALA A 142 8.75 -2.23 -9.94
C ALA A 142 8.86 -3.20 -11.13
N LEU A 143 10.03 -3.22 -11.80
CA LEU A 143 10.29 -4.06 -12.97
C LEU A 143 10.77 -5.48 -12.56
N ALA A 144 10.05 -6.17 -11.68
CA ALA A 144 10.40 -7.52 -11.28
C ALA A 144 9.82 -8.54 -12.28
N ILE A 145 10.68 -9.38 -12.88
CA ILE A 145 10.33 -10.35 -13.93
C ILE A 145 9.11 -11.20 -13.56
N ARG A 146 9.01 -11.63 -12.31
CA ARG A 146 7.87 -12.45 -11.84
C ARG A 146 6.51 -11.77 -11.98
N LYS A 147 6.47 -10.45 -11.98
CA LYS A 147 5.22 -9.68 -12.03
C LYS A 147 5.00 -9.03 -13.39
N ASN A 148 6.08 -8.75 -14.10
CA ASN A 148 6.07 -7.85 -15.25
C ASN A 148 6.62 -8.51 -16.52
N ALA A 149 6.70 -9.84 -16.57
CA ALA A 149 7.10 -10.57 -17.76
C ALA A 149 6.23 -10.25 -18.99
N PHE A 150 5.00 -9.74 -18.78
CA PHE A 150 4.13 -9.29 -19.86
C PHE A 150 4.72 -8.10 -20.64
N LEU A 151 5.54 -7.24 -20.01
CA LEU A 151 6.19 -6.12 -20.68
C LEU A 151 7.13 -6.57 -21.80
N LEU A 152 7.80 -7.72 -21.63
CA LEU A 152 8.63 -8.31 -22.68
C LEU A 152 7.79 -8.77 -23.89
N LYS A 153 6.58 -9.25 -23.63
CA LYS A 153 5.65 -9.65 -24.72
C LYS A 153 5.02 -8.45 -25.43
N MET A 154 4.93 -7.30 -24.73
CA MET A 154 4.40 -6.08 -25.32
C MET A 154 5.30 -5.50 -26.39
N GLN A 155 6.62 -5.79 -26.39
CA GLN A 155 7.55 -5.32 -27.40
C GLN A 155 7.08 -5.67 -28.82
N ASP A 156 6.53 -6.86 -29.00
CA ASP A 156 6.05 -7.32 -30.30
C ASP A 156 4.63 -6.85 -30.63
N MET A 157 3.88 -6.41 -29.62
CA MET A 157 2.45 -6.07 -29.73
C MET A 157 2.18 -4.58 -29.91
N ILE A 158 3.10 -3.70 -29.46
CA ILE A 158 2.91 -2.26 -29.46
C ILE A 158 3.30 -1.66 -30.83
N LYS A 159 2.50 -1.96 -31.84
CA LYS A 159 2.67 -1.31 -33.16
C LYS A 159 1.84 -0.03 -33.19
N GLY A 160 2.47 1.11 -33.45
CA GLY A 160 1.79 2.41 -33.57
C GLY A 160 1.57 3.17 -32.27
N TYR A 161 2.05 2.66 -31.13
CA TYR A 161 2.03 3.35 -29.84
C TYR A 161 3.43 3.53 -29.29
N LYS A 162 3.62 4.57 -28.47
CA LYS A 162 4.85 4.75 -27.67
C LYS A 162 4.59 4.32 -26.25
N LEU A 163 5.42 3.44 -25.69
CA LEU A 163 5.37 3.00 -24.30
C LEU A 163 6.56 3.55 -23.51
N ASN A 164 6.27 4.40 -22.53
CA ASN A 164 7.24 4.89 -21.57
C ASN A 164 7.20 4.05 -20.30
N ILE A 165 8.31 3.43 -19.92
CA ILE A 165 8.43 2.55 -18.76
C ILE A 165 9.33 3.23 -17.73
N TYR A 166 8.78 3.51 -16.54
CA TYR A 166 9.50 4.11 -15.42
C TYR A 166 9.71 3.06 -14.33
N GLY A 167 10.98 2.72 -14.05
CA GLY A 167 11.28 1.76 -13.01
C GLY A 167 12.76 1.38 -12.95
N ASN A 168 13.13 0.55 -11.96
CA ASN A 168 14.51 0.09 -11.83
C ASN A 168 14.82 -0.95 -12.90
N ARG A 169 15.70 -0.60 -13.85
CA ARG A 169 16.12 -1.46 -14.98
C ARG A 169 16.67 -2.82 -14.56
N ASN A 170 17.28 -2.91 -13.39
CA ASN A 170 17.87 -4.14 -12.90
C ASN A 170 16.87 -5.26 -12.59
N GLY A 171 15.56 -4.96 -12.59
CA GLY A 171 14.50 -5.91 -12.24
C GLY A 171 13.96 -6.74 -13.40
N LEU A 172 14.20 -6.34 -14.65
CA LEU A 172 13.65 -6.99 -15.85
C LEU A 172 14.72 -7.01 -16.96
N SER A 173 15.55 -8.05 -16.94
CA SER A 173 16.51 -8.28 -18.01
C SER A 173 15.79 -8.61 -19.34
N GLY A 174 16.31 -8.07 -20.45
CA GLY A 174 15.73 -8.29 -21.77
C GLY A 174 14.70 -7.22 -22.20
N LEU A 175 14.45 -6.21 -21.37
CA LEU A 175 13.69 -5.03 -21.77
C LEU A 175 14.65 -4.00 -22.35
N GLU A 176 14.59 -3.80 -23.65
CA GLU A 176 15.49 -2.91 -24.38
C GLU A 176 14.71 -1.68 -24.90
N ASP A 177 15.42 -0.56 -25.00
CA ASP A 177 14.89 0.63 -25.67
C ASP A 177 14.70 0.34 -27.17
N SER A 178 13.62 0.82 -27.74
CA SER A 178 13.29 0.73 -29.15
C SER A 178 12.54 1.99 -29.60
N ASP A 179 12.24 2.10 -30.87
CA ASP A 179 11.45 3.22 -31.41
C ASP A 179 10.07 3.36 -30.75
N SER A 180 9.53 2.26 -30.24
CA SER A 180 8.20 2.21 -29.59
C SER A 180 8.25 2.08 -28.07
N ILE A 181 9.40 1.74 -27.49
CA ILE A 181 9.55 1.53 -26.04
C ILE A 181 10.72 2.33 -25.51
N HIS A 182 10.44 3.19 -24.54
CA HIS A 182 11.44 3.99 -23.85
C HIS A 182 11.48 3.60 -22.37
N VAL A 183 12.65 3.10 -21.91
CA VAL A 183 12.85 2.70 -20.50
C VAL A 183 13.59 3.83 -19.78
N HIS A 184 12.89 4.41 -18.81
CA HIS A 184 13.41 5.48 -17.96
C HIS A 184 13.81 4.92 -16.59
N ASP A 185 14.77 5.55 -15.95
CA ASP A 185 15.13 5.22 -14.58
C ASP A 185 14.03 5.61 -13.60
N PHE A 186 14.13 5.07 -12.39
CA PHE A 186 13.19 5.36 -11.33
C PHE A 186 13.19 6.85 -10.99
N MET A 187 12.04 7.49 -11.13
CA MET A 187 11.82 8.86 -10.69
C MET A 187 11.44 8.86 -9.21
N LYS A 188 12.16 9.62 -8.40
CA LYS A 188 11.76 9.87 -7.01
C LYS A 188 10.54 10.79 -7.04
N SER A 189 9.52 10.46 -6.25
CA SER A 189 8.44 11.40 -5.94
C SER A 189 9.03 12.56 -5.12
N GLU A 190 8.88 13.76 -5.59
CA GLU A 190 9.18 14.97 -4.81
C GLU A 190 8.13 15.18 -3.70
#